data_c61d37b0feefd20b6745cbfd669790f6
#
_entry.id   c61d37b0feefd20b6745cbfd669790f6
#
_cell.length_a   1.000
_cell.length_b   1.000
_cell.length_c   1.000
_cell.angle_alpha   90.00
_cell.angle_beta   90.00
_cell.angle_gamma   90.00
#
_symmetry.space_group_name_H-M   'P 1'
#
loop_
_entity.id
_entity.type
_entity.pdbx_description
1 polymer ?
#
loop_
_entity_poly.entity_id
_entity_poly.type
_entity_poly.pdbx_seq_one_letter_code
_entity_poly.pdbx_strand_id
1 'polypeptide(L)'
;RLHMNVTYIQHSGFSVDFADMMLVFDYWMGEITIPEDKPVYVFVSHAHHDHFNEEIFEWERSGVDIRYILSDDINADPAENRILLGPDEFCDLGNIKIKTLRSTDEGVAFFVSIQTSESAQEVHIYHAGDLNWWHWEEEGTEYNQQMKEDYQNALRLMEGEHVDVAFVPVDPRLEDAYYWGIDWYMRHTDTERVYPMHMWGQYEIQDRLLCQPETAPYRERIVKVMAS
;
A
#
# COMPACT_ATOMS: atom_id res chain seq x y z
N ARG A 1 5.53 11.56 22.03
CA ARG A 1 4.97 10.32 21.49
C ARG A 1 4.40 10.56 20.10
N LEU A 2 4.75 9.69 19.15
CA LEU A 2 4.30 9.81 17.76
C LEU A 2 2.79 9.57 17.62
N HIS A 3 2.09 10.54 17.04
CA HIS A 3 0.70 10.37 16.63
C HIS A 3 0.71 9.74 15.23
N MET A 4 0.19 8.52 15.12
CA MET A 4 0.05 7.81 13.85
C MET A 4 -1.17 6.90 13.92
N ASN A 5 -2.25 7.28 13.27
CA ASN A 5 -3.49 6.51 13.21
C ASN A 5 -3.68 5.90 11.83
N VAL A 6 -3.74 4.58 11.77
CA VAL A 6 -4.03 3.85 10.53
C VAL A 6 -5.51 3.52 10.50
N THR A 7 -6.19 3.89 9.42
CA THR A 7 -7.60 3.59 9.21
C THR A 7 -7.78 2.80 7.93
N TYR A 8 -8.43 1.64 8.04
CA TYR A 8 -8.88 0.87 6.89
C TYR A 8 -10.13 1.54 6.31
N ILE A 9 -10.11 1.85 5.03
CA ILE A 9 -11.26 2.49 4.37
C ILE A 9 -12.10 1.42 3.69
N GLN A 10 -11.55 0.77 2.67
CA GLN A 10 -12.16 -0.39 2.03
C GLN A 10 -11.20 -0.99 1.00
N HIS A 11 -11.19 -2.29 0.85
CA HIS A 11 -10.37 -3.06 -0.10
C HIS A 11 -8.87 -2.80 0.10
N SER A 12 -8.24 -1.97 -0.72
CA SER A 12 -6.84 -1.56 -0.55
C SER A 12 -6.69 -0.12 -0.11
N GLY A 13 -7.79 0.52 0.29
CA GLY A 13 -7.81 1.90 0.74
C GLY A 13 -7.48 2.03 2.21
N PHE A 14 -6.51 2.89 2.50
CA PHE A 14 -6.07 3.20 3.86
C PHE A 14 -5.76 4.67 4.00
N SER A 15 -5.97 5.20 5.19
CA SER A 15 -5.38 6.48 5.55
C SER A 15 -4.41 6.29 6.70
N VAL A 16 -3.37 7.11 6.71
CA VAL A 16 -2.40 7.18 7.81
C VAL A 16 -2.34 8.63 8.25
N ASP A 17 -2.84 8.89 9.44
CA ASP A 17 -2.96 10.25 9.97
C ASP A 17 -1.86 10.52 10.97
N PHE A 18 -1.07 11.55 10.69
CA PHE A 18 -0.04 12.08 11.58
C PHE A 18 -0.50 13.44 12.12
N ALA A 19 0.19 13.93 13.17
CA ALA A 19 -0.14 15.26 13.72
C ALA A 19 -0.02 16.36 12.68
N ASP A 20 0.97 16.26 11.78
CA ASP A 20 1.32 17.30 10.81
C ASP A 20 1.05 16.96 9.34
N MET A 21 0.46 15.80 9.06
CA MET A 21 0.10 15.41 7.69
C MET A 21 -0.83 14.20 7.69
N MET A 22 -1.51 13.96 6.58
CA MET A 22 -2.31 12.77 6.36
C MET A 22 -1.95 12.16 5.01
N LEU A 23 -1.77 10.83 4.97
CA LEU A 23 -1.59 10.07 3.75
C LEU A 23 -2.84 9.24 3.47
N VAL A 24 -3.24 9.16 2.20
CA VAL A 24 -4.35 8.32 1.75
C VAL A 24 -3.84 7.47 0.61
N PHE A 25 -4.09 6.16 0.67
CA PHE A 25 -3.65 5.19 -0.35
C PHE A 25 -4.86 4.51 -0.99
N ASP A 26 -4.84 4.44 -2.32
CA ASP A 26 -5.76 3.62 -3.13
C ASP A 26 -7.23 3.72 -2.71
N TYR A 27 -7.73 4.93 -2.57
CA TYR A 27 -9.12 5.17 -2.24
C TYR A 27 -10.04 4.74 -3.37
N TRP A 28 -10.92 3.79 -3.10
CA TRP A 28 -11.95 3.33 -4.01
C TRP A 28 -13.33 3.85 -3.57
N MET A 29 -13.73 3.54 -2.36
CA MET A 29 -15.01 3.94 -1.79
C MET A 29 -14.93 3.91 -0.27
N GLY A 30 -15.92 4.47 0.39
CA GLY A 30 -15.99 4.49 1.84
C GLY A 30 -15.90 5.90 2.40
N GLU A 31 -16.16 6.01 3.67
CA GLU A 31 -16.14 7.29 4.35
C GLU A 31 -14.71 7.74 4.64
N ILE A 32 -14.42 8.99 4.36
CA ILE A 32 -13.15 9.62 4.67
C ILE A 32 -13.39 11.10 4.96
N THR A 33 -12.67 11.63 5.94
CA THR A 33 -12.66 13.05 6.24
C THR A 33 -11.30 13.62 5.87
N ILE A 34 -11.28 14.59 4.98
CA ILE A 34 -10.05 15.25 4.53
C ILE A 34 -9.80 16.47 5.40
N PRO A 35 -8.68 16.52 6.14
CA PRO A 35 -8.38 17.67 7.00
C PRO A 35 -8.08 18.94 6.22
N GLU A 36 -8.43 20.09 6.80
CA GLU A 36 -8.16 21.38 6.19
C GLU A 36 -6.96 22.10 6.83
N ASP A 37 -6.46 21.57 7.95
CA ASP A 37 -5.44 22.23 8.79
C ASP A 37 -4.04 21.63 8.64
N LYS A 38 -3.84 20.66 7.75
CA LYS A 38 -2.55 20.04 7.49
C LYS A 38 -2.49 19.45 6.07
N PRO A 39 -1.28 19.28 5.53
CA PRO A 39 -1.12 18.71 4.19
C PRO A 39 -1.68 17.30 4.08
N VAL A 40 -2.25 17.00 2.91
CA VAL A 40 -2.77 15.67 2.56
C VAL A 40 -2.05 15.18 1.32
N TYR A 41 -1.56 13.94 1.37
CA TYR A 41 -0.90 13.28 0.25
C TYR A 41 -1.72 12.08 -0.17
N VAL A 42 -2.18 12.07 -1.41
CA VAL A 42 -3.07 11.04 -1.95
C VAL A 42 -2.29 10.20 -2.96
N PHE A 43 -2.17 8.92 -2.67
CA PHE A 43 -1.40 7.95 -3.46
C PHE A 43 -2.34 7.02 -4.21
N VAL A 44 -2.07 6.79 -5.49
CA VAL A 44 -2.80 5.83 -6.30
C VAL A 44 -1.81 4.93 -7.03
N SER A 45 -1.88 3.63 -6.76
CA SER A 45 -0.91 2.66 -7.26
C SER A 45 -1.14 2.29 -8.74
N HIS A 46 -2.36 2.36 -9.23
CA HIS A 46 -2.70 2.10 -10.63
C HIS A 46 -4.16 2.49 -10.92
N ALA A 47 -4.55 2.40 -12.19
CA ALA A 47 -5.83 2.94 -12.67
C ALA A 47 -7.04 2.03 -12.48
N HIS A 48 -6.86 0.79 -12.02
CA HIS A 48 -8.01 -0.12 -11.83
C HIS A 48 -9.01 0.46 -10.84
N HIS A 49 -10.31 0.25 -11.09
CA HIS A 49 -11.40 0.88 -10.34
C HIS A 49 -11.38 0.57 -8.84
N ASP A 50 -10.87 -0.60 -8.45
CA ASP A 50 -10.79 -1.00 -7.04
C ASP A 50 -9.62 -0.34 -6.27
N HIS A 51 -8.79 0.45 -6.97
CA HIS A 51 -7.66 1.20 -6.39
C HIS A 51 -7.74 2.69 -6.70
N PHE A 52 -8.64 3.11 -7.57
CA PHE A 52 -8.70 4.49 -8.03
C PHE A 52 -10.14 4.95 -8.22
N ASN A 53 -10.51 6.05 -7.57
CA ASN A 53 -11.78 6.74 -7.75
C ASN A 53 -11.48 8.20 -8.04
N GLU A 54 -11.99 8.70 -9.15
CA GLU A 54 -11.79 10.10 -9.56
C GLU A 54 -12.33 11.10 -8.54
N GLU A 55 -13.17 10.67 -7.61
CA GLU A 55 -13.65 11.49 -6.50
C GLU A 55 -12.52 12.13 -5.71
N ILE A 56 -11.33 11.52 -5.70
CA ILE A 56 -10.17 12.09 -5.00
C ILE A 56 -9.84 13.50 -5.47
N PHE A 57 -10.12 13.81 -6.74
CA PHE A 57 -9.85 15.14 -7.28
C PHE A 57 -10.91 16.18 -6.84
N GLU A 58 -12.07 15.73 -6.39
CA GLU A 58 -13.09 16.59 -5.82
C GLU A 58 -12.76 17.05 -4.40
N TRP A 59 -11.72 16.45 -3.78
CA TRP A 59 -11.25 16.89 -2.47
C TRP A 59 -10.46 18.19 -2.56
N GLU A 60 -10.07 18.60 -3.75
CA GLU A 60 -9.44 19.91 -3.97
C GLU A 60 -10.47 21.01 -3.75
N ARG A 61 -10.21 21.86 -2.77
CA ARG A 61 -11.03 23.01 -2.49
C ARG A 61 -10.23 24.05 -1.73
N SER A 62 -10.75 25.26 -1.63
CA SER A 62 -10.09 26.35 -0.92
C SER A 62 -9.78 25.95 0.53
N GLY A 63 -8.55 26.13 0.95
CA GLY A 63 -8.09 25.82 2.30
C GLY A 63 -7.53 24.42 2.49
N VAL A 64 -7.62 23.54 1.49
CA VAL A 64 -7.03 22.20 1.56
C VAL A 64 -5.69 22.20 0.83
N ASP A 65 -4.63 21.83 1.54
CA ASP A 65 -3.30 21.60 0.95
C ASP A 65 -3.20 20.13 0.58
N ILE A 66 -3.47 19.82 -0.67
CA ILE A 66 -3.54 18.44 -1.16
C ILE A 66 -2.60 18.22 -2.34
N ARG A 67 -1.89 17.10 -2.31
CA ARG A 67 -1.00 16.66 -3.39
C ARG A 67 -1.31 15.23 -3.74
N TYR A 68 -1.21 14.92 -5.04
CA TYR A 68 -1.50 13.59 -5.58
C TYR A 68 -0.21 12.97 -6.11
N ILE A 69 0.07 11.76 -5.67
CA ILE A 69 1.19 10.94 -6.14
C ILE A 69 0.57 9.76 -6.86
N LEU A 70 0.59 9.80 -8.19
CA LEU A 70 -0.16 8.90 -9.04
C LEU A 70 0.78 8.05 -9.87
N SER A 71 0.44 6.78 -10.04
CA SER A 71 1.10 5.95 -11.05
C SER A 71 0.91 6.58 -12.44
N ASP A 72 1.89 6.42 -13.31
CA ASP A 72 1.89 7.05 -14.63
C ASP A 72 0.84 6.48 -15.60
N ASP A 73 0.14 5.41 -15.23
CA ASP A 73 -1.02 4.90 -15.98
C ASP A 73 -2.33 5.63 -15.66
N ILE A 74 -2.32 6.53 -14.68
CA ILE A 74 -3.49 7.34 -14.33
C ILE A 74 -3.65 8.47 -15.34
N ASN A 75 -4.82 8.54 -15.96
CA ASN A 75 -5.16 9.64 -16.85
C ASN A 75 -5.80 10.76 -16.04
N ALA A 76 -5.00 11.78 -15.73
CA ALA A 76 -5.43 12.93 -14.96
C ALA A 76 -4.96 14.22 -15.64
N ASP A 77 -5.74 15.29 -15.51
CA ASP A 77 -5.35 16.59 -16.03
C ASP A 77 -4.09 17.08 -15.32
N PRO A 78 -3.07 17.56 -16.05
CA PRO A 78 -1.86 18.08 -15.43
C PRO A 78 -2.14 19.25 -14.48
N ALA A 79 -1.48 19.25 -13.32
CA ALA A 79 -1.54 20.32 -12.35
C ALA A 79 -0.27 20.27 -11.48
N GLU A 80 0.08 21.40 -10.84
CA GLU A 80 1.28 21.49 -10.01
C GLU A 80 1.26 20.53 -8.82
N ASN A 81 0.08 20.20 -8.32
CA ASN A 81 -0.11 19.31 -7.17
C ASN A 81 -0.28 17.85 -7.56
N ARG A 82 -0.04 17.49 -8.81
CA ARG A 82 -0.15 16.12 -9.32
C ARG A 82 1.18 15.64 -9.87
N ILE A 83 1.71 14.58 -9.27
CA ILE A 83 2.99 13.98 -9.62
C ILE A 83 2.72 12.60 -10.18
N LEU A 84 3.22 12.33 -11.39
CA LEU A 84 3.11 11.01 -12.01
C LEU A 84 4.44 10.27 -11.84
N LEU A 85 4.38 9.04 -11.33
CA LEU A 85 5.56 8.19 -11.11
C LEU A 85 5.37 6.85 -11.79
N GLY A 86 6.37 6.44 -12.56
CA GLY A 86 6.47 5.09 -13.08
C GLY A 86 7.24 4.19 -12.12
N PRO A 87 7.45 2.92 -12.51
CA PRO A 87 8.24 1.97 -11.70
C PRO A 87 9.68 2.42 -11.52
N ASP A 88 10.27 2.06 -10.38
CA ASP A 88 11.68 2.29 -10.06
C ASP A 88 12.10 3.76 -10.11
N GLU A 89 11.18 4.64 -9.72
CA GLU A 89 11.42 6.08 -9.63
C GLU A 89 11.52 6.55 -8.19
N PHE A 90 12.13 7.72 -8.02
CA PHE A 90 12.28 8.37 -6.71
C PHE A 90 11.79 9.82 -6.81
N CYS A 91 11.08 10.26 -5.77
CA CYS A 91 10.58 11.62 -5.66
C CYS A 91 10.81 12.14 -4.24
N ASP A 92 11.41 13.32 -4.14
CA ASP A 92 11.67 13.97 -2.85
C ASP A 92 10.78 15.22 -2.74
N LEU A 93 9.85 15.20 -1.79
CA LEU A 93 8.95 16.31 -1.52
C LEU A 93 9.30 17.03 -0.22
N GLY A 94 10.52 16.84 0.29
CA GLY A 94 10.97 17.42 1.55
C GLY A 94 10.70 16.48 2.72
N ASN A 95 9.55 16.64 3.37
CA ASN A 95 9.18 15.79 4.51
C ASN A 95 8.74 14.39 4.11
N ILE A 96 8.49 14.16 2.83
CA ILE A 96 8.14 12.86 2.28
C ILE A 96 9.06 12.53 1.12
N LYS A 97 9.62 11.34 1.14
CA LYS A 97 10.42 10.77 0.06
C LYS A 97 9.75 9.48 -0.39
N ILE A 98 9.63 9.29 -1.69
CA ILE A 98 8.86 8.20 -2.26
C ILE A 98 9.75 7.43 -3.23
N LYS A 99 9.79 6.11 -3.06
CA LYS A 99 10.35 5.17 -4.04
C LYS A 99 9.21 4.32 -4.55
N THR A 100 9.20 4.06 -5.84
CA THR A 100 8.25 3.14 -6.45
C THR A 100 8.94 1.84 -6.83
N LEU A 101 8.17 0.74 -6.72
CA LEU A 101 8.58 -0.58 -7.18
C LEU A 101 7.68 -0.98 -8.34
N ARG A 102 8.20 -1.76 -9.27
CA ARG A 102 7.42 -2.33 -10.36
C ARG A 102 6.43 -3.38 -9.81
N SER A 103 5.17 -3.22 -10.13
CA SER A 103 4.15 -4.18 -9.75
C SER A 103 4.26 -5.48 -10.57
N THR A 104 3.66 -6.53 -10.06
CA THR A 104 3.45 -7.81 -10.77
C THR A 104 2.08 -7.85 -11.45
N ASP A 105 1.33 -6.78 -11.37
CA ASP A 105 0.14 -6.50 -12.15
C ASP A 105 0.36 -5.13 -12.79
N GLU A 106 -0.56 -4.19 -12.68
CA GLU A 106 -0.37 -2.85 -13.23
C GLU A 106 0.15 -1.88 -12.17
N GLY A 107 0.82 -0.83 -12.63
CA GLY A 107 1.24 0.29 -11.81
C GLY A 107 2.44 0.02 -10.95
N VAL A 108 2.41 0.56 -9.73
CA VAL A 108 3.55 0.59 -8.83
C VAL A 108 3.16 0.23 -7.41
N ALA A 109 4.14 -0.18 -6.62
CA ALA A 109 4.07 -0.17 -5.16
C ALA A 109 4.81 1.07 -4.65
N PHE A 110 4.45 1.55 -3.47
CA PHE A 110 5.06 2.73 -2.86
C PHE A 110 5.83 2.38 -1.61
N PHE A 111 7.07 2.85 -1.52
CA PHE A 111 7.83 2.87 -0.28
C PHE A 111 8.06 4.33 0.09
N VAL A 112 7.45 4.75 1.21
CA VAL A 112 7.38 6.15 1.60
C VAL A 112 8.15 6.37 2.89
N SER A 113 9.08 7.32 2.89
CA SER A 113 9.83 7.75 4.08
C SER A 113 9.31 9.11 4.52
N ILE A 114 8.88 9.21 5.76
CA ILE A 114 8.18 10.39 6.27
C ILE A 114 8.94 10.96 7.45
N GLN A 115 9.23 12.26 7.40
CA GLN A 115 9.77 13.01 8.52
C GLN A 115 8.64 13.81 9.15
N THR A 116 8.16 13.38 10.31
CA THR A 116 7.16 14.13 11.05
C THR A 116 7.83 15.06 12.07
N SER A 117 7.09 16.06 12.54
CA SER A 117 7.57 16.96 13.59
C SER A 117 7.69 16.27 14.94
N GLU A 118 7.05 15.12 15.12
CA GLU A 118 6.99 14.41 16.39
C GLU A 118 8.05 13.31 16.56
N SER A 119 8.86 13.05 15.54
CA SER A 119 9.86 12.00 15.58
C SER A 119 11.17 12.46 14.95
N ALA A 120 12.29 12.17 15.60
CA ALA A 120 13.61 12.41 15.03
C ALA A 120 13.96 11.41 13.94
N GLN A 121 13.37 10.22 13.99
CA GLN A 121 13.58 9.17 13.00
C GLN A 121 12.48 9.20 11.95
N GLU A 122 12.84 8.86 10.71
CA GLU A 122 11.86 8.70 9.64
C GLU A 122 10.91 7.54 9.93
N VAL A 123 9.65 7.70 9.53
CA VAL A 123 8.65 6.65 9.54
C VAL A 123 8.58 6.07 8.14
N HIS A 124 8.66 4.75 8.01
CA HIS A 124 8.63 4.07 6.72
C HIS A 124 7.32 3.34 6.54
N ILE A 125 6.65 3.61 5.43
CA ILE A 125 5.38 2.98 5.05
C ILE A 125 5.54 2.32 3.70
N TYR A 126 5.05 1.09 3.58
CA TYR A 126 4.99 0.36 2.33
C TYR A 126 3.53 0.07 1.97
N HIS A 127 3.11 0.45 0.77
CA HIS A 127 1.81 0.07 0.23
C HIS A 127 2.04 -0.68 -1.08
N ALA A 128 1.67 -1.95 -1.10
CA ALA A 128 1.98 -2.84 -2.20
C ALA A 128 1.23 -2.52 -3.49
N GLY A 129 0.10 -1.79 -3.43
CA GLY A 129 -0.80 -1.76 -4.57
C GLY A 129 -1.18 -3.18 -4.95
N ASP A 130 -0.99 -3.55 -6.21
CA ASP A 130 -1.19 -4.93 -6.67
C ASP A 130 0.13 -5.71 -6.82
N LEU A 131 1.21 -5.24 -6.21
CA LEU A 131 2.45 -6.01 -6.15
C LEU A 131 2.26 -7.18 -5.20
N ASN A 132 2.11 -8.37 -5.78
CA ASN A 132 1.84 -9.59 -5.03
C ASN A 132 2.34 -10.80 -5.82
N TRP A 133 2.44 -11.93 -5.12
CA TRP A 133 2.74 -13.22 -5.74
C TRP A 133 1.42 -13.82 -6.24
N TRP A 134 1.01 -13.43 -7.45
CA TRP A 134 -0.26 -13.85 -8.05
C TRP A 134 -0.14 -15.24 -8.66
N HIS A 135 -0.12 -16.27 -7.80
CA HIS A 135 -0.13 -17.67 -8.23
C HIS A 135 -1.58 -18.10 -8.46
N TRP A 136 -1.94 -18.32 -9.71
CA TRP A 136 -3.28 -18.75 -10.09
C TRP A 136 -3.30 -20.22 -10.45
N GLU A 137 -4.16 -21.01 -9.79
CA GLU A 137 -4.24 -22.46 -10.05
C GLU A 137 -4.62 -22.79 -11.50
N GLU A 138 -5.44 -21.95 -12.14
CA GLU A 138 -5.85 -22.13 -13.51
C GLU A 138 -4.81 -21.75 -14.56
N GLU A 139 -3.76 -21.06 -14.17
CA GLU A 139 -2.67 -20.70 -15.06
C GLU A 139 -1.64 -21.81 -15.15
N GLY A 140 -0.87 -21.82 -16.25
CA GLY A 140 0.15 -22.83 -16.47
C GLY A 140 1.39 -22.66 -15.58
N THR A 141 2.20 -23.71 -15.53
CA THR A 141 3.45 -23.73 -14.75
C THR A 141 4.38 -22.60 -15.16
N GLU A 142 4.51 -22.33 -16.45
CA GLU A 142 5.38 -21.27 -16.97
C GLU A 142 4.97 -19.90 -16.48
N TYR A 143 3.67 -19.59 -16.54
CA TYR A 143 3.12 -18.33 -16.03
C TYR A 143 3.43 -18.17 -14.53
N ASN A 144 3.12 -19.19 -13.75
CA ASN A 144 3.29 -19.13 -12.29
C ASN A 144 4.76 -19.07 -11.87
N GLN A 145 5.65 -19.69 -12.63
CA GLN A 145 7.09 -19.60 -12.38
C GLN A 145 7.60 -18.18 -12.67
N GLN A 146 7.15 -17.57 -13.74
CA GLN A 146 7.50 -16.18 -14.08
C GLN A 146 6.97 -15.22 -13.03
N MET A 147 5.73 -15.44 -12.57
CA MET A 147 5.12 -14.62 -11.51
C MET A 147 5.95 -14.67 -10.22
N LYS A 148 6.38 -15.86 -9.82
CA LYS A 148 7.25 -16.03 -8.67
C LYS A 148 8.53 -15.21 -8.80
N GLU A 149 9.20 -15.33 -9.94
CA GLU A 149 10.45 -14.61 -10.19
C GLU A 149 10.23 -13.10 -10.20
N ASP A 150 9.18 -12.65 -10.86
CA ASP A 150 8.86 -11.21 -10.94
C ASP A 150 8.57 -10.63 -9.56
N TYR A 151 7.80 -11.34 -8.74
CA TYR A 151 7.49 -10.89 -7.39
C TYR A 151 8.75 -10.82 -6.53
N GLN A 152 9.52 -11.89 -6.52
CA GLN A 152 10.74 -11.95 -5.71
C GLN A 152 11.76 -10.91 -6.16
N ASN A 153 11.90 -10.70 -7.46
CA ASN A 153 12.80 -9.67 -8.00
C ASN A 153 12.35 -8.26 -7.64
N ALA A 154 11.06 -7.97 -7.72
CA ALA A 154 10.54 -6.65 -7.36
C ALA A 154 10.84 -6.32 -5.90
N LEU A 155 10.70 -7.29 -5.00
CA LEU A 155 10.93 -7.09 -3.58
C LEU A 155 12.41 -7.02 -3.18
N ARG A 156 13.35 -7.27 -4.09
CA ARG A 156 14.77 -7.10 -3.78
C ARG A 156 15.10 -5.68 -3.30
N LEU A 157 14.39 -4.69 -3.81
CA LEU A 157 14.56 -3.30 -3.39
C LEU A 157 14.14 -3.07 -1.94
N MET A 158 13.37 -3.99 -1.37
CA MET A 158 12.90 -3.93 0.02
C MET A 158 13.70 -4.84 0.96
N GLU A 159 14.66 -5.61 0.44
CA GLU A 159 15.38 -6.60 1.24
C GLU A 159 16.04 -5.97 2.46
N GLY A 160 15.65 -6.45 3.65
CA GLY A 160 16.20 -5.97 4.91
C GLY A 160 15.75 -4.57 5.33
N GLU A 161 14.91 -3.90 4.55
CA GLU A 161 14.42 -2.56 4.92
C GLU A 161 13.56 -2.61 6.18
N HIS A 162 13.73 -1.62 7.04
CA HIS A 162 12.86 -1.43 8.20
C HIS A 162 11.59 -0.70 7.74
N VAL A 163 10.44 -1.28 8.04
CA VAL A 163 9.12 -0.73 7.68
C VAL A 163 8.26 -0.68 8.92
N ASP A 164 7.76 0.50 9.26
CA ASP A 164 6.91 0.69 10.42
C ASP A 164 5.50 0.15 10.18
N VAL A 165 4.95 0.42 8.99
CA VAL A 165 3.60 0.00 8.59
C VAL A 165 3.61 -0.44 7.14
N ALA A 166 3.08 -1.62 6.88
CA ALA A 166 2.94 -2.15 5.53
C ALA A 166 1.50 -2.56 5.24
N PHE A 167 1.09 -2.41 3.98
CA PHE A 167 -0.20 -2.82 3.46
C PHE A 167 0.05 -3.78 2.32
N VAL A 168 -0.37 -5.04 2.47
CA VAL A 168 0.02 -6.13 1.56
C VAL A 168 -1.19 -6.99 1.21
N PRO A 169 -1.38 -7.36 -0.08
CA PRO A 169 -2.51 -8.20 -0.48
C PRO A 169 -2.53 -9.56 0.20
N VAL A 170 -3.72 -9.97 0.60
CA VAL A 170 -4.05 -11.32 1.06
C VAL A 170 -5.36 -11.67 0.36
N ASP A 171 -5.26 -12.17 -0.87
CA ASP A 171 -6.41 -12.33 -1.75
C ASP A 171 -6.97 -13.74 -1.70
N PRO A 172 -8.23 -13.90 -1.23
CA PRO A 172 -8.85 -15.22 -1.12
C PRO A 172 -9.00 -15.96 -2.46
N ARG A 173 -9.02 -15.24 -3.57
CA ARG A 173 -9.15 -15.84 -4.90
C ARG A 173 -7.97 -16.73 -5.26
N LEU A 174 -6.82 -16.52 -4.62
CA LEU A 174 -5.62 -17.34 -4.85
C LEU A 174 -5.68 -18.72 -4.16
N GLU A 175 -6.77 -19.00 -3.46
CA GLU A 175 -6.99 -20.28 -2.78
C GLU A 175 -5.84 -20.61 -1.82
N ASP A 176 -5.17 -21.73 -1.96
CA ASP A 176 -4.08 -22.12 -1.03
C ASP A 176 -2.85 -21.22 -1.12
N ALA A 177 -2.70 -20.48 -2.20
CA ALA A 177 -1.58 -19.54 -2.38
C ALA A 177 -1.86 -18.14 -1.79
N TYR A 178 -2.98 -17.95 -1.10
CA TYR A 178 -3.43 -16.66 -0.57
C TYR A 178 -2.40 -15.95 0.30
N TYR A 179 -1.54 -16.70 0.98
CA TYR A 179 -0.58 -16.14 1.95
C TYR A 179 0.86 -16.03 1.38
N TRP A 180 1.13 -16.54 0.21
CA TRP A 180 2.50 -16.63 -0.31
C TRP A 180 3.17 -15.25 -0.44
N GLY A 181 2.44 -14.25 -0.90
CA GLY A 181 2.99 -12.91 -1.07
C GLY A 181 3.38 -12.26 0.24
N ILE A 182 2.45 -12.21 1.18
CA ILE A 182 2.71 -11.61 2.50
C ILE A 182 3.78 -12.39 3.26
N ASP A 183 3.83 -13.71 3.12
CA ASP A 183 4.85 -14.53 3.76
C ASP A 183 6.25 -14.20 3.23
N TRP A 184 6.41 -14.13 1.92
CA TRP A 184 7.68 -13.71 1.32
C TRP A 184 8.08 -12.31 1.79
N TYR A 185 7.14 -11.38 1.74
CA TYR A 185 7.38 -9.99 2.15
C TYR A 185 7.87 -9.92 3.61
N MET A 186 7.15 -10.55 4.53
CA MET A 186 7.50 -10.49 5.95
C MET A 186 8.83 -11.16 6.28
N ARG A 187 9.22 -12.18 5.51
CA ARG A 187 10.50 -12.88 5.72
C ARG A 187 11.69 -12.12 5.14
N HIS A 188 11.47 -11.15 4.26
CA HIS A 188 12.55 -10.43 3.56
C HIS A 188 12.65 -8.95 3.95
N THR A 189 11.76 -8.48 4.81
CA THR A 189 11.79 -7.12 5.34
C THR A 189 11.77 -7.18 6.86
N ASP A 190 12.13 -6.05 7.48
CA ASP A 190 11.97 -5.87 8.92
C ASP A 190 10.73 -4.98 9.15
N THR A 191 9.55 -5.59 9.05
CA THR A 191 8.27 -4.89 9.14
C THR A 191 7.65 -5.06 10.51
N GLU A 192 7.34 -3.96 11.19
CA GLU A 192 6.76 -3.98 12.53
C GLU A 192 5.28 -4.35 12.52
N ARG A 193 4.50 -3.78 11.60
CA ARG A 193 3.06 -4.06 11.49
C ARG A 193 2.67 -4.18 10.04
N VAL A 194 1.92 -5.22 9.71
CA VAL A 194 1.39 -5.45 8.37
C VAL A 194 -0.12 -5.60 8.42
N TYR A 195 -0.80 -4.87 7.54
CA TYR A 195 -2.25 -4.86 7.39
C TYR A 195 -2.59 -5.61 6.10
N PRO A 196 -3.32 -6.73 6.19
CA PRO A 196 -3.84 -7.41 5.00
C PRO A 196 -4.82 -6.51 4.24
N MET A 197 -4.83 -6.63 2.93
CA MET A 197 -5.74 -5.90 2.07
C MET A 197 -6.12 -6.73 0.84
N HIS A 198 -6.95 -6.18 -0.06
CA HIS A 198 -7.35 -6.84 -1.30
C HIS A 198 -8.15 -8.13 -1.07
N MET A 199 -9.00 -8.12 -0.06
CA MET A 199 -9.69 -9.34 0.41
C MET A 199 -11.11 -9.50 -0.17
N TRP A 200 -11.57 -8.55 -0.96
CA TRP A 200 -12.90 -8.59 -1.60
C TRP A 200 -14.05 -8.83 -0.61
N GLY A 201 -13.94 -8.23 0.59
CA GLY A 201 -14.96 -8.39 1.62
C GLY A 201 -14.91 -9.71 2.39
N GLN A 202 -14.01 -10.61 2.03
CA GLN A 202 -13.85 -11.91 2.70
C GLN A 202 -12.87 -11.80 3.85
N TYR A 203 -13.20 -11.00 4.85
CA TYR A 203 -12.30 -10.65 5.96
C TYR A 203 -11.89 -11.84 6.82
N GLU A 204 -12.66 -12.94 6.79
CA GLU A 204 -12.32 -14.17 7.49
C GLU A 204 -11.03 -14.83 6.99
N ILE A 205 -10.53 -14.46 5.81
CA ILE A 205 -9.24 -14.95 5.34
C ILE A 205 -8.11 -14.57 6.30
N GLN A 206 -8.29 -13.50 7.07
CA GLN A 206 -7.31 -13.08 8.06
C GLN A 206 -7.20 -14.08 9.21
N ASP A 207 -8.30 -14.71 9.60
CA ASP A 207 -8.26 -15.75 10.63
C ASP A 207 -7.52 -16.98 10.12
N ARG A 208 -7.72 -17.33 8.84
CA ARG A 208 -6.96 -18.39 8.20
C ARG A 208 -5.48 -18.07 8.17
N LEU A 209 -5.12 -16.82 7.83
CA LEU A 209 -3.74 -16.35 7.79
C LEU A 209 -3.08 -16.48 9.17
N LEU A 210 -3.78 -16.07 10.21
CA LEU A 210 -3.26 -16.14 11.58
C LEU A 210 -3.06 -17.57 12.07
N CYS A 211 -3.78 -18.53 11.50
CA CYS A 211 -3.63 -19.96 11.81
C CYS A 211 -2.68 -20.70 10.87
N GLN A 212 -2.21 -20.03 9.81
CA GLN A 212 -1.29 -20.63 8.85
C GLN A 212 0.07 -20.90 9.54
N PRO A 213 0.57 -22.14 9.53
CA PRO A 213 1.83 -22.44 10.25
C PRO A 213 3.01 -21.57 9.84
N GLU A 214 3.11 -21.22 8.56
CA GLU A 214 4.21 -20.42 8.03
C GLU A 214 4.28 -19.02 8.63
N THR A 215 3.15 -18.48 9.11
CA THR A 215 3.11 -17.12 9.67
C THR A 215 3.61 -17.04 11.11
N ALA A 216 3.87 -18.18 11.76
CA ALA A 216 4.26 -18.22 13.17
C ALA A 216 5.39 -17.22 13.54
N PRO A 217 6.46 -17.06 12.73
CA PRO A 217 7.55 -16.15 13.10
C PRO A 217 7.16 -14.67 13.18
N TYR A 218 6.08 -14.25 12.53
CA TYR A 218 5.68 -12.84 12.48
C TYR A 218 4.19 -12.63 12.77
N ARG A 219 3.48 -13.65 13.22
CA ARG A 219 2.01 -13.63 13.42
C ARG A 219 1.55 -12.43 14.25
N GLU A 220 2.28 -12.08 15.28
CA GLU A 220 1.94 -10.97 16.17
C GLU A 220 2.01 -9.60 15.50
N ARG A 221 2.69 -9.50 14.36
CA ARG A 221 2.83 -8.26 13.60
C ARG A 221 1.70 -8.06 12.59
N ILE A 222 0.84 -9.06 12.39
CA ILE A 222 -0.31 -8.97 11.49
C ILE A 222 -1.44 -8.25 12.24
N VAL A 223 -1.92 -7.16 11.66
CA VAL A 223 -3.02 -6.38 12.22
C VAL A 223 -4.25 -6.62 11.38
N LYS A 224 -5.29 -7.19 11.99
CA LYS A 224 -6.55 -7.45 11.29
C LYS A 224 -7.27 -6.15 10.98
N VAL A 225 -7.90 -6.09 9.81
CA VAL A 225 -8.79 -5.00 9.42
C VAL A 225 -10.22 -5.49 9.38
N MET A 226 -11.15 -4.56 9.57
CA MET A 226 -12.59 -4.85 9.55
C MET A 226 -13.31 -3.75 8.79
N ALA A 227 -14.40 -4.11 8.11
CA ALA A 227 -15.29 -3.13 7.52
C ALA A 227 -15.90 -2.26 8.63
N SER A 228 -15.96 -0.97 8.38
CA SER A 228 -16.60 -0.02 9.28
C SER A 228 -18.12 -0.09 9.17
#